data_fb3dbc9972a7040b06cf218bb77bb89a
#
_entry.id   fb3dbc9972a7040b06cf218bb77bb89a
#
_cell.length_a   1.000
_cell.length_b   1.000
_cell.length_c   1.000
_cell.angle_alpha   90.00
_cell.angle_beta   90.00
_cell.angle_gamma   90.00
#
_symmetry.space_group_name_H-M   'P 1'
#
loop_
_entity.id
_entity.type
_entity.pdbx_description
1 polymer ?
#
loop_
_entity_poly.entity_id
_entity_poly.type
_entity_poly.pdbx_seq_one_letter_code
_entity_poly.pdbx_strand_id
1 'polypeptide(L)'
;MKILLDTNIIVDILAQRSPFFEDSFKLLNTIYDQNHIPCVSASAVTDIVYILRKYIADKKKLLDTVKDFLKLVAILPTTQHTVSNAFLLNFDDYEDAVQLQVAMENKISRIITRNQKDFRSHIVATQTPKAFLQEQEA
;
A
#
# COMPACT_ATOMS: atom_id res chain seq x y z
N MET A 1 2.05 -14.70 4.88
CA MET A 1 0.76 -13.97 4.79
C MET A 1 0.85 -12.82 3.79
N LYS A 2 -0.30 -12.30 3.39
CA LYS A 2 -0.37 -11.17 2.46
C LYS A 2 -0.49 -9.86 3.23
N ILE A 3 0.32 -8.88 2.86
CA ILE A 3 0.36 -7.58 3.51
C ILE A 3 0.12 -6.49 2.46
N LEU A 4 -0.93 -5.70 2.65
CA LEU A 4 -1.28 -4.62 1.73
C LEU A 4 -0.53 -3.34 2.09
N LEU A 5 0.13 -2.76 1.11
CA LEU A 5 0.84 -1.48 1.27
C LEU A 5 -0.05 -0.34 0.76
N ASP A 6 -0.28 0.66 1.61
CA ASP A 6 -1.00 1.86 1.22
C ASP A 6 -0.19 2.65 0.17
N THR A 7 -0.89 3.42 -0.64
CA THR A 7 -0.32 4.24 -1.71
C THR A 7 0.90 5.05 -1.25
N ASN A 8 0.79 5.73 -0.12
CA ASN A 8 1.86 6.58 0.38
C ASN A 8 3.13 5.82 0.77
N ILE A 9 2.99 4.58 1.23
CA ILE A 9 4.15 3.74 1.55
C ILE A 9 4.97 3.48 0.28
N ILE A 10 4.29 3.16 -0.80
CA ILE A 10 4.95 2.88 -2.08
C ILE A 10 5.59 4.15 -2.65
N VAL A 11 4.89 5.28 -2.59
CA VAL A 11 5.44 6.55 -3.04
C VAL A 11 6.66 6.95 -2.21
N ASP A 12 6.63 6.73 -0.89
CA ASP A 12 7.78 7.00 -0.02
C ASP A 12 9.01 6.21 -0.45
N ILE A 13 8.82 4.97 -0.88
CA ILE A 13 9.92 4.12 -1.36
C ILE A 13 10.43 4.61 -2.71
N LEU A 14 9.54 4.81 -3.67
CA LEU A 14 9.93 5.12 -5.06
C LEU A 14 10.44 6.55 -5.24
N ALA A 15 9.93 7.50 -4.48
CA ALA A 15 10.39 8.88 -4.49
C ALA A 15 11.47 9.16 -3.45
N GLN A 16 11.80 8.17 -2.63
CA GLN A 16 12.78 8.30 -1.54
C GLN A 16 12.46 9.47 -0.62
N ARG A 17 11.18 9.56 -0.20
CA ARG A 17 10.71 10.68 0.62
C ARG A 17 11.18 10.58 2.07
N SER A 18 12.02 11.53 2.48
CA SER A 18 12.45 11.66 3.88
C SER A 18 11.30 12.26 4.71
N PRO A 19 11.11 11.87 5.97
CA PRO A 19 11.87 10.89 6.75
C PRO A 19 11.35 9.44 6.64
N PHE A 20 10.40 9.18 5.74
CA PHE A 20 9.65 7.91 5.69
C PHE A 20 10.35 6.80 4.91
N PHE A 21 11.25 7.18 4.00
CA PHE A 21 11.86 6.25 3.06
C PHE A 21 12.57 5.08 3.74
N GLU A 22 13.38 5.35 4.76
CA GLU A 22 14.20 4.31 5.39
C GLU A 22 13.37 3.20 6.01
N ASP A 23 12.36 3.57 6.78
CA ASP A 23 11.47 2.58 7.42
C ASP A 23 10.66 1.81 6.39
N SER A 24 10.15 2.49 5.36
CA SER A 24 9.34 1.84 4.33
C SER A 24 10.17 0.90 3.46
N PHE A 25 11.41 1.28 3.15
CA PHE A 25 12.33 0.41 2.41
C PHE A 25 12.70 -0.82 3.22
N LYS A 26 13.04 -0.62 4.50
CA LYS A 26 13.36 -1.72 5.42
C LYS A 26 12.16 -2.64 5.61
N LEU A 27 10.96 -2.07 5.70
CA LEU A 27 9.70 -2.82 5.77
C LEU A 27 9.56 -3.79 4.60
N LEU A 28 9.77 -3.32 3.38
CA LEU A 28 9.64 -4.14 2.19
C LEU A 28 10.62 -5.32 2.22
N ASN A 29 11.87 -5.05 2.57
CA ASN A 29 12.87 -6.10 2.71
C ASN A 29 12.51 -7.11 3.78
N THR A 30 11.98 -6.65 4.92
CA THR A 30 11.55 -7.52 6.02
C THR A 30 10.40 -8.41 5.61
N ILE A 31 9.44 -7.89 4.85
CA ILE A 31 8.32 -8.68 4.31
C ILE A 31 8.84 -9.85 3.48
N TYR A 32 9.81 -9.59 2.60
CA TYR A 32 10.44 -10.63 1.79
C TYR A 32 11.20 -11.64 2.64
N ASP A 33 12.02 -11.16 3.57
CA ASP A 33 12.86 -12.02 4.41
C ASP A 33 12.03 -12.99 5.24
N GLN A 34 10.82 -12.61 5.60
CA GLN A 34 9.90 -13.44 6.37
C GLN A 34 8.95 -14.26 5.50
N ASN A 35 9.17 -14.30 4.20
CA ASN A 35 8.35 -15.05 3.24
C ASN A 35 6.88 -14.60 3.22
N HIS A 36 6.64 -13.32 3.50
CA HIS A 36 5.34 -12.70 3.31
C HIS A 36 5.25 -12.11 1.90
N ILE A 37 4.03 -11.84 1.46
CA ILE A 37 3.78 -11.30 0.12
C ILE A 37 3.34 -9.84 0.24
N PRO A 38 4.16 -8.88 -0.25
CA PRO A 38 3.71 -7.49 -0.31
C PRO A 38 2.69 -7.33 -1.44
N CYS A 39 1.61 -6.61 -1.16
CA CYS A 39 0.49 -6.44 -2.08
C CYS A 39 0.17 -4.96 -2.29
N VAL A 40 -0.37 -4.64 -3.45
CA VAL A 40 -0.91 -3.31 -3.77
C VAL A 40 -2.27 -3.51 -4.45
N SER A 41 -3.24 -2.62 -4.18
CA SER A 41 -4.50 -2.68 -4.91
C SER A 41 -4.33 -2.15 -6.33
N ALA A 42 -5.03 -2.74 -7.28
CA ALA A 42 -4.97 -2.29 -8.68
C ALA A 42 -5.37 -0.82 -8.82
N SER A 43 -6.37 -0.38 -8.05
CA SER A 43 -6.81 1.03 -8.07
C SER A 43 -5.74 2.00 -7.58
N ALA A 44 -4.86 1.57 -6.67
CA ALA A 44 -3.80 2.43 -6.14
C ALA A 44 -2.70 2.71 -7.16
N VAL A 45 -2.53 1.86 -8.18
CA VAL A 45 -1.44 2.01 -9.15
C VAL A 45 -1.53 3.32 -9.91
N THR A 46 -2.73 3.72 -10.33
CA THR A 46 -2.92 5.00 -11.03
C THR A 46 -2.62 6.19 -10.13
N ASP A 47 -2.97 6.10 -8.87
CA ASP A 47 -2.67 7.15 -7.88
C ASP A 47 -1.18 7.27 -7.63
N ILE A 48 -0.48 6.14 -7.55
CA ILE A 48 0.98 6.11 -7.40
C ILE A 48 1.65 6.83 -8.56
N VAL A 49 1.26 6.51 -9.80
CA VAL A 49 1.81 7.17 -10.99
C VAL A 49 1.54 8.67 -10.94
N TYR A 50 0.31 9.05 -10.59
CA TYR A 50 -0.08 10.46 -10.52
C TYR A 50 0.76 11.24 -9.50
N ILE A 51 0.91 10.70 -8.30
CA ILE A 51 1.66 11.37 -7.22
C ILE A 51 3.15 11.46 -7.58
N LEU A 52 3.72 10.39 -8.15
CA LEU A 52 5.14 10.34 -8.50
C LEU A 52 5.53 11.36 -9.57
N ARG A 53 4.58 11.88 -10.34
CA ARG A 53 4.83 12.94 -11.34
C ARG A 53 5.47 14.18 -10.71
N LYS A 54 5.27 14.41 -9.43
CA LYS A 54 5.88 15.54 -8.69
C LYS A 54 7.35 15.32 -8.39
N TYR A 55 7.80 14.09 -8.41
CA TYR A 55 9.16 13.69 -7.99
C TYR A 55 10.02 13.21 -9.16
N ILE A 56 9.41 12.66 -10.20
CA ILE A 56 10.09 12.13 -11.38
C ILE A 56 9.50 12.84 -12.60
N ALA A 57 10.25 13.79 -13.14
CA ALA A 57 9.78 14.63 -14.26
C ALA A 57 9.78 13.90 -15.59
N ASP A 58 10.77 13.02 -15.83
CA ASP A 58 10.86 12.23 -17.07
C ASP A 58 9.78 11.15 -17.08
N LYS A 59 8.85 11.25 -18.02
CA LYS A 59 7.71 10.35 -18.14
C LYS A 59 8.13 8.88 -18.31
N LYS A 60 9.13 8.63 -19.13
CA LYS A 60 9.61 7.26 -19.38
C LYS A 60 10.20 6.67 -18.11
N LYS A 61 11.05 7.44 -17.43
CA LYS A 61 11.66 7.03 -16.17
C LYS A 61 10.58 6.75 -15.12
N LEU A 62 9.56 7.61 -15.03
CA LEU A 62 8.44 7.45 -14.12
C LEU A 62 7.73 6.12 -14.34
N LEU A 63 7.32 5.86 -15.58
CA LEU A 63 6.57 4.65 -15.89
C LEU A 63 7.42 3.39 -15.73
N ASP A 64 8.70 3.44 -16.10
CA ASP A 64 9.61 2.31 -15.91
C ASP A 64 9.83 2.03 -14.42
N THR A 65 9.96 3.05 -13.60
CA THR A 65 10.13 2.91 -12.15
C THR A 65 8.92 2.19 -11.53
N VAL A 66 7.71 2.61 -11.86
CA VAL A 66 6.50 1.97 -11.33
C VAL A 66 6.37 0.55 -11.86
N LYS A 67 6.58 0.36 -13.16
CA LYS A 67 6.50 -0.96 -13.79
C LYS A 67 7.45 -1.96 -13.15
N ASP A 68 8.69 -1.55 -12.90
CA ASP A 68 9.69 -2.43 -12.27
C ASP A 68 9.32 -2.75 -10.83
N PHE A 69 8.80 -1.77 -10.08
CA PHE A 69 8.32 -2.02 -8.71
C PHE A 69 7.17 -3.03 -8.69
N LEU A 70 6.26 -2.96 -9.65
CA LEU A 70 5.11 -3.86 -9.71
C LEU A 70 5.50 -5.32 -9.95
N LYS A 71 6.72 -5.59 -10.40
CA LYS A 71 7.24 -6.97 -10.50
C LYS A 71 7.59 -7.55 -9.12
N LEU A 72 7.72 -6.69 -8.11
CA LEU A 72 8.11 -7.07 -6.76
C LEU A 72 6.92 -7.30 -5.83
N VAL A 73 5.72 -6.97 -6.25
CA VAL A 73 4.51 -7.04 -5.41
C VAL A 73 3.39 -7.78 -6.14
N ALA A 74 2.44 -8.27 -5.36
CA ALA A 74 1.21 -8.83 -5.94
C ALA A 74 0.19 -7.70 -6.13
N ILE A 75 -0.37 -7.59 -7.32
CA ILE A 75 -1.42 -6.61 -7.62
C ILE A 75 -2.77 -7.28 -7.37
N LEU A 76 -3.53 -6.74 -6.42
CA LEU A 76 -4.83 -7.28 -6.05
C LEU A 76 -5.94 -6.62 -6.87
N PRO A 77 -6.92 -7.38 -7.36
CA PRO A 77 -7.95 -6.83 -8.23
C PRO A 77 -8.86 -5.82 -7.53
N THR A 78 -9.26 -4.79 -8.28
CA THR A 78 -10.30 -3.84 -7.89
C THR A 78 -11.41 -3.96 -8.91
N THR A 79 -12.52 -4.62 -8.54
CA THR A 79 -13.62 -4.94 -9.46
C THR A 79 -14.79 -4.00 -9.26
N GLN A 80 -15.83 -4.16 -10.07
CA GLN A 80 -17.10 -3.46 -9.89
C GLN A 80 -17.67 -3.75 -8.49
N HIS A 81 -17.60 -5.00 -8.06
CA HIS A 81 -18.04 -5.42 -6.72
C HIS A 81 -17.31 -4.65 -5.62
N THR A 82 -15.96 -4.56 -5.76
CA THR A 82 -15.12 -3.82 -4.82
C THR A 82 -15.56 -2.37 -4.70
N VAL A 83 -15.67 -1.70 -5.84
CA VAL A 83 -16.02 -0.28 -5.92
C VAL A 83 -17.40 -0.02 -5.31
N SER A 84 -18.38 -0.86 -5.64
CA SER A 84 -19.76 -0.71 -5.14
C SER A 84 -19.85 -0.95 -3.63
N ASN A 85 -19.21 -1.99 -3.13
CA ASN A 85 -19.28 -2.33 -1.70
C ASN A 85 -18.48 -1.37 -0.82
N ALA A 86 -17.45 -0.72 -1.36
CA ALA A 86 -16.68 0.25 -0.59
C ALA A 86 -17.52 1.40 -0.06
N PHE A 87 -18.60 1.79 -0.77
CA PHE A 87 -19.51 2.82 -0.29
C PHE A 87 -20.21 2.43 1.01
N LEU A 88 -20.38 1.14 1.28
CA LEU A 88 -21.05 0.64 2.47
C LEU A 88 -20.18 0.74 3.72
N LEU A 89 -18.87 0.95 3.56
CA LEU A 89 -17.94 1.05 4.69
C LEU A 89 -18.00 2.41 5.39
N ASN A 90 -18.61 3.39 4.76
CA ASN A 90 -18.84 4.72 5.33
C ASN A 90 -17.57 5.43 5.82
N PHE A 91 -16.52 5.39 5.00
CA PHE A 91 -15.27 6.10 5.26
C PHE A 91 -15.38 7.56 4.80
N ASP A 92 -14.63 8.45 5.46
CA ASP A 92 -14.51 9.83 5.02
C ASP A 92 -13.77 9.91 3.68
N ASP A 93 -12.72 9.09 3.50
CA ASP A 93 -11.97 9.00 2.25
C ASP A 93 -12.37 7.71 1.52
N TYR A 94 -12.98 7.89 0.35
CA TYR A 94 -13.43 6.75 -0.45
C TYR A 94 -12.29 5.86 -0.94
N GLU A 95 -11.14 6.45 -1.26
CA GLU A 95 -9.95 5.67 -1.68
C GLU A 95 -9.55 4.68 -0.59
N ASP A 96 -9.54 5.12 0.67
CA ASP A 96 -9.23 4.25 1.80
C ASP A 96 -10.28 3.16 1.96
N ALA A 97 -11.55 3.49 1.73
CA ALA A 97 -12.62 2.50 1.74
C ALA A 97 -12.41 1.43 0.67
N VAL A 98 -12.01 1.82 -0.54
CA VAL A 98 -11.70 0.88 -1.62
C VAL A 98 -10.55 -0.03 -1.22
N GLN A 99 -9.49 0.51 -0.65
CA GLN A 99 -8.35 -0.30 -0.20
C GLN A 99 -8.75 -1.31 0.88
N LEU A 100 -9.57 -0.88 1.85
CA LEU A 100 -10.06 -1.81 2.87
C LEU A 100 -10.91 -2.92 2.24
N GLN A 101 -11.78 -2.57 1.29
CA GLN A 101 -12.61 -3.57 0.60
C GLN A 101 -11.74 -4.57 -0.18
N VAL A 102 -10.71 -4.10 -0.87
CA VAL A 102 -9.74 -4.97 -1.55
C VAL A 102 -9.08 -5.92 -0.54
N ALA A 103 -8.68 -5.39 0.61
CA ALA A 103 -8.06 -6.20 1.66
C ALA A 103 -8.99 -7.31 2.15
N MET A 104 -10.27 -6.99 2.36
CA MET A 104 -11.27 -7.95 2.82
C MET A 104 -11.50 -9.05 1.79
N GLU A 105 -11.55 -8.68 0.51
CA GLU A 105 -11.82 -9.64 -0.57
C GLU A 105 -10.64 -10.57 -0.85
N ASN A 106 -9.43 -10.19 -0.45
CA ASN A 106 -8.21 -10.93 -0.77
C ASN A 106 -7.52 -11.53 0.44
N LYS A 107 -8.19 -11.64 1.57
CA LYS A 107 -7.67 -12.27 2.80
C LYS A 107 -6.36 -11.62 3.27
N ILE A 108 -6.31 -10.31 3.21
CA ILE A 108 -5.16 -9.55 3.70
C ILE A 108 -5.14 -9.58 5.23
N SER A 109 -4.00 -9.91 5.80
CA SER A 109 -3.85 -9.95 7.25
C SER A 109 -3.55 -8.59 7.86
N ARG A 110 -2.86 -7.70 7.12
CA ARG A 110 -2.48 -6.37 7.58
C ARG A 110 -2.43 -5.36 6.45
N ILE A 111 -2.79 -4.13 6.80
CA ILE A 111 -2.58 -2.96 5.93
C ILE A 111 -1.49 -2.10 6.58
N ILE A 112 -0.44 -1.80 5.83
CA ILE A 112 0.61 -0.89 6.28
C ILE A 112 0.33 0.49 5.73
N THR A 113 0.19 1.46 6.64
CA THR A 113 -0.14 2.84 6.31
C THR A 113 0.50 3.80 7.31
N ARG A 114 0.80 5.03 6.87
CA ARG A 114 1.20 6.11 7.78
C ARG A 114 0.01 6.71 8.53
N ASN A 115 -1.19 6.53 7.98
CA ASN A 115 -2.41 7.20 8.43
C ASN A 115 -3.41 6.20 8.99
N GLN A 116 -3.07 5.53 10.11
CA GLN A 116 -3.94 4.53 10.72
C GLN A 116 -5.34 5.04 11.04
N LYS A 117 -5.48 6.34 11.33
CA LYS A 117 -6.77 6.96 11.66
C LYS A 117 -7.76 6.88 10.50
N ASP A 118 -7.25 6.86 9.25
CA ASP A 118 -8.09 6.83 8.07
C ASP A 118 -8.70 5.45 7.82
N PHE A 119 -8.11 4.41 8.43
CA PHE A 119 -8.57 3.03 8.31
C PHE A 119 -9.25 2.56 9.59
N ARG A 120 -10.29 3.26 10.03
CA ARG A 120 -11.04 2.95 11.25
C ARG A 120 -11.78 1.61 11.16
N SER A 121 -11.02 0.53 11.10
CA SER A 121 -11.60 -0.80 10.94
C SER A 121 -11.04 -1.75 12.00
N HIS A 122 -11.91 -2.63 12.49
CA HIS A 122 -11.53 -3.78 13.31
C HIS A 122 -11.45 -5.05 12.48
N ILE A 123 -11.72 -4.96 11.17
CA ILE A 123 -11.80 -6.11 10.27
C ILE A 123 -10.39 -6.52 9.83
N VAL A 124 -9.55 -5.54 9.47
CA VAL A 124 -8.17 -5.78 9.07
C VAL A 124 -7.26 -4.91 9.94
N ALA A 125 -6.24 -5.53 10.54
CA ALA A 125 -5.29 -4.81 11.37
C ALA A 125 -4.47 -3.83 10.52
N THR A 126 -4.20 -2.63 11.06
CA THR A 126 -3.37 -1.62 10.41
C THR A 126 -2.14 -1.35 11.27
N GLN A 127 -1.01 -1.09 10.62
CA GLN A 127 0.23 -0.73 11.29
C GLN A 127 0.99 0.32 10.48
N THR A 128 1.77 1.15 11.16
CA THR A 128 2.78 1.97 10.48
C THR A 128 3.99 1.11 10.16
N PRO A 129 4.84 1.53 9.19
CA PRO A 129 6.10 0.82 8.91
C PRO A 129 6.92 0.61 10.18
N LYS A 130 7.05 1.65 11.00
CA LYS A 130 7.81 1.58 12.25
C LYS A 130 7.23 0.56 13.23
N ALA A 131 5.91 0.54 13.41
CA ALA A 131 5.24 -0.40 14.31
C ALA A 131 5.44 -1.85 13.83
N PHE A 132 5.33 -2.09 12.53
CA PHE A 132 5.57 -3.40 11.96
C PHE A 132 7.01 -3.86 12.22
N LEU A 133 7.99 -2.99 11.97
CA LEU A 133 9.40 -3.32 12.20
C LEU A 133 9.69 -3.62 13.66
N GLN A 134 9.13 -2.85 14.58
CA GLN A 134 9.31 -3.08 16.03
C GLN A 134 8.73 -4.42 16.47
N GLU A 135 7.60 -4.81 15.91
CA GLU A 135 6.98 -6.10 16.21
C GLU A 135 7.87 -7.26 15.78
N GLN A 136 8.57 -7.13 14.65
CA GLN A 136 9.45 -8.17 14.13
C GLN A 136 10.73 -8.33 14.99
N GLU A 137 11.13 -7.29 15.70
CA GLU A 137 12.31 -7.32 16.57
C GLU A 137 12.02 -7.95 17.94
N ALA A 138 10.77 -8.11 18.30
CA ALA A 138 10.35 -8.64 19.60
C ALA A 138 10.55 -10.15 19.72
#